data_b052abf3162e1a106e26bb891daf2ac8
#
_entry.id   b052abf3162e1a106e26bb891daf2ac8
#
_cell.length_a   1.000
_cell.length_b   1.000
_cell.length_c   1.000
_cell.angle_alpha   90.00
_cell.angle_beta   90.00
_cell.angle_gamma   90.00
#
_symmetry.space_group_name_H-M   'P 1'
#
loop_
_entity.id
_entity.type
_entity.pdbx_description
1 polymer ?
#
loop_
_entity_poly.entity_id
_entity_poly.type
_entity_poly.pdbx_seq_one_letter_code
_entity_poly.pdbx_strand_id
1 'polypeptide(L)'
;MKIVADNTIPFLKGVAEPSAEVVYLPAKGFTPEAIKDADALIVRSIDKCTPQLLEGSKVKLITTATIGFDHIDTHFCDAHGITWKNAPGCNASSVAQYVISSLLVLAKREGSACLKGKSIGIIGVGHVGKQVERLASLLGMRVLRNDPPRAEKEGGREFFSLDEVLEEADVVTLHVPYTLEGEYPTCHLAGKSFFEKMKPGCWFVNSCRGAVHDTAALLDAYRAGVVKEMVIDCWENEPNIDIDLLQASSIATPHIAGFSADGKATATRMCLEAIASFFSVHFDRLTEVAPPMLNDSLIDLDDYADNRVEQAFIRTFNPESIDRKLRANPSSFEYLRNHYDHPREPNAYRIVHATLEEQEILRKIGFQIV
;
A
#
# COMPACT_ATOMS: atom_id res chain seq x y z
N MET A 1 22.41 23.22 -8.15
CA MET A 1 22.08 21.79 -8.04
C MET A 1 21.17 21.43 -9.20
N LYS A 2 21.45 20.32 -9.88
CA LYS A 2 20.66 19.80 -10.99
C LYS A 2 19.99 18.48 -10.60
N ILE A 3 18.67 18.44 -10.72
CA ILE A 3 17.84 17.27 -10.46
C ILE A 3 17.33 16.74 -11.79
N VAL A 4 17.46 15.43 -12.04
CA VAL A 4 16.79 14.75 -13.15
C VAL A 4 15.69 13.87 -12.59
N ALA A 5 14.46 14.07 -13.06
CA ALA A 5 13.28 13.42 -12.50
C ALA A 5 12.42 12.73 -13.58
N ASP A 6 11.79 11.61 -13.24
CA ASP A 6 10.73 11.00 -14.08
C ASP A 6 9.56 11.99 -14.17
N ASN A 7 9.13 12.27 -15.39
CA ASN A 7 8.09 13.27 -15.70
C ASN A 7 6.68 12.85 -15.27
N THR A 8 6.51 11.60 -14.86
CA THR A 8 5.24 11.02 -14.38
C THR A 8 5.12 11.03 -12.85
N ILE A 9 6.15 11.52 -12.13
CA ILE A 9 6.07 11.67 -10.67
C ILE A 9 5.03 12.74 -10.34
N PRO A 10 3.94 12.40 -9.63
CA PRO A 10 2.86 13.33 -9.38
C PRO A 10 3.28 14.48 -8.47
N PHE A 11 2.69 15.65 -8.69
CA PHE A 11 2.82 16.85 -7.82
C PHE A 11 4.25 17.39 -7.65
N LEU A 12 5.20 16.98 -8.50
CA LEU A 12 6.60 17.42 -8.41
C LEU A 12 6.84 18.76 -9.12
N LYS A 13 6.19 18.95 -10.29
CA LYS A 13 6.43 20.13 -11.14
C LYS A 13 6.08 21.43 -10.43
N GLY A 14 6.96 22.40 -10.52
CA GLY A 14 6.81 23.74 -9.93
C GLY A 14 7.24 23.82 -8.46
N VAL A 15 7.62 22.72 -7.83
CA VAL A 15 8.00 22.68 -6.39
C VAL A 15 9.50 22.85 -6.20
N ALA A 16 10.30 22.13 -6.97
CA ALA A 16 11.76 22.15 -6.82
C ALA A 16 12.46 23.21 -7.67
N GLU A 17 11.82 23.67 -8.76
CA GLU A 17 12.40 24.61 -9.72
C GLU A 17 12.81 25.97 -9.14
N PRO A 18 12.16 26.52 -8.10
CA PRO A 18 12.64 27.75 -7.47
C PRO A 18 14.03 27.62 -6.83
N SER A 19 14.42 26.38 -6.44
CA SER A 19 15.66 26.12 -5.67
C SER A 19 16.67 25.27 -6.45
N ALA A 20 16.29 24.68 -7.60
CA ALA A 20 17.14 23.77 -8.38
C ALA A 20 16.81 23.85 -9.89
N GLU A 21 17.79 23.52 -10.72
CA GLU A 21 17.55 23.17 -12.11
C GLU A 21 16.90 21.77 -12.15
N VAL A 22 15.68 21.66 -12.69
CA VAL A 22 14.97 20.36 -12.78
C VAL A 22 14.75 19.99 -14.24
N VAL A 23 15.24 18.81 -14.61
CA VAL A 23 15.04 18.22 -15.94
C VAL A 23 14.11 17.03 -15.83
N TYR A 24 13.00 17.06 -16.56
CA TYR A 24 12.02 15.98 -16.57
C TYR A 24 12.22 15.07 -17.77
N LEU A 25 12.34 13.76 -17.51
CA LEU A 25 12.54 12.75 -18.55
C LEU A 25 11.35 11.77 -18.55
N PRO A 26 10.96 11.27 -19.75
CA PRO A 26 10.02 10.15 -19.82
C PRO A 26 10.70 8.86 -19.33
N ALA A 27 9.92 7.83 -19.02
CA ALA A 27 10.38 6.55 -18.48
C ALA A 27 11.58 5.89 -19.19
N LYS A 28 11.74 6.08 -20.49
CA LYS A 28 12.89 5.55 -21.26
C LYS A 28 13.95 6.62 -21.56
N GLY A 29 13.83 7.80 -20.96
CA GLY A 29 14.70 8.95 -21.21
C GLY A 29 15.95 8.98 -20.32
N PHE A 30 16.03 8.14 -19.30
CA PHE A 30 17.21 8.03 -18.45
C PHE A 30 18.33 7.33 -19.21
N THR A 31 19.23 8.12 -19.75
CA THR A 31 20.45 7.64 -20.44
C THR A 31 21.68 8.21 -19.75
N PRO A 32 22.88 7.60 -19.91
CA PRO A 32 24.13 8.13 -19.34
C PRO A 32 24.37 9.59 -19.69
N GLU A 33 24.08 10.00 -20.92
CA GLU A 33 24.24 11.38 -21.38
C GLU A 33 23.25 12.34 -20.70
N ALA A 34 21.99 11.90 -20.52
CA ALA A 34 20.96 12.73 -19.92
C ALA A 34 21.18 13.01 -18.44
N ILE A 35 21.80 12.06 -17.72
CA ILE A 35 22.08 12.21 -16.29
C ILE A 35 23.51 12.60 -15.94
N LYS A 36 24.40 12.73 -16.96
CA LYS A 36 25.84 12.95 -16.77
C LYS A 36 26.19 14.05 -15.78
N ASP A 37 25.48 15.16 -15.84
CA ASP A 37 25.72 16.37 -15.02
C ASP A 37 24.68 16.53 -13.88
N ALA A 38 23.85 15.52 -13.62
CA ALA A 38 22.89 15.54 -12.54
C ALA A 38 23.57 15.35 -11.17
N ASP A 39 23.12 16.14 -10.18
CA ASP A 39 23.51 15.96 -8.78
C ASP A 39 22.62 14.92 -8.08
N ALA A 40 21.32 14.91 -8.44
CA ALA A 40 20.34 13.98 -7.89
C ALA A 40 19.38 13.43 -8.95
N LEU A 41 18.88 12.20 -8.70
CA LEU A 41 17.81 11.59 -9.49
C LEU A 41 16.54 11.41 -8.63
N ILE A 42 15.38 11.63 -9.24
CA ILE A 42 14.08 11.23 -8.67
C ILE A 42 13.45 10.24 -9.65
N VAL A 43 13.40 8.97 -9.26
CA VAL A 43 13.02 7.86 -10.14
C VAL A 43 11.77 7.13 -9.66
N ARG A 44 11.25 6.26 -10.50
CA ARG A 44 10.20 5.29 -10.21
C ARG A 44 10.68 3.86 -10.49
N SER A 45 9.86 2.87 -10.16
CA SER A 45 10.20 1.43 -10.34
C SER A 45 10.54 1.01 -11.77
N ILE A 46 10.12 1.80 -12.77
CA ILE A 46 10.41 1.56 -14.19
C ILE A 46 11.78 2.10 -14.63
N ASP A 47 12.38 3.02 -13.87
CA ASP A 47 13.65 3.65 -14.18
C ASP A 47 14.78 2.83 -13.56
N LYS A 48 15.46 2.04 -14.38
CA LYS A 48 16.51 1.14 -13.92
C LYS A 48 17.81 1.89 -13.65
N CYS A 49 18.19 2.05 -12.38
CA CYS A 49 19.48 2.64 -11.96
C CYS A 49 20.56 1.55 -11.91
N THR A 50 21.07 1.19 -13.07
CA THR A 50 22.10 0.17 -13.24
C THR A 50 23.50 0.78 -13.33
N PRO A 51 24.61 -0.01 -13.20
CA PRO A 51 25.96 0.46 -13.43
C PRO A 51 26.12 1.18 -14.77
N GLN A 52 25.52 0.63 -15.86
CA GLN A 52 25.59 1.21 -17.21
C GLN A 52 24.97 2.60 -17.29
N LEU A 53 23.94 2.88 -16.49
CA LEU A 53 23.36 4.22 -16.41
C LEU A 53 24.22 5.17 -15.58
N LEU A 54 24.72 4.71 -14.43
CA LEU A 54 25.31 5.57 -13.39
C LEU A 54 26.79 5.85 -13.56
N GLU A 55 27.52 4.96 -14.25
CA GLU A 55 28.96 5.07 -14.42
C GLU A 55 29.35 6.35 -15.14
N GLY A 56 30.33 7.08 -14.57
CA GLY A 56 30.81 8.37 -15.13
C GLY A 56 29.86 9.55 -14.94
N SER A 57 28.70 9.39 -14.28
CA SER A 57 27.82 10.50 -13.91
C SER A 57 28.31 11.25 -12.66
N LYS A 58 27.78 12.46 -12.43
CA LYS A 58 28.02 13.25 -11.21
C LYS A 58 26.98 12.98 -10.11
N VAL A 59 26.11 12.00 -10.29
CA VAL A 59 25.00 11.67 -9.36
C VAL A 59 25.56 11.32 -7.99
N LYS A 60 25.06 12.00 -6.96
CA LYS A 60 25.41 11.74 -5.55
C LYS A 60 24.26 11.17 -4.76
N LEU A 61 23.01 11.40 -5.22
CA LEU A 61 21.81 10.93 -4.55
C LEU A 61 20.79 10.42 -5.56
N ILE A 62 20.27 9.22 -5.31
CA ILE A 62 19.11 8.68 -6.00
C ILE A 62 17.96 8.61 -4.99
N THR A 63 16.81 9.20 -5.32
CA THR A 63 15.58 9.02 -4.55
C THR A 63 14.53 8.34 -5.42
N THR A 64 13.80 7.37 -4.86
CA THR A 64 12.70 6.74 -5.59
C THR A 64 11.36 6.99 -4.92
N ALA A 65 10.38 7.48 -5.70
CA ALA A 65 9.01 7.73 -5.25
C ALA A 65 8.23 6.40 -5.11
N THR A 66 8.88 5.35 -4.59
CA THR A 66 8.34 4.00 -4.37
C THR A 66 8.87 3.41 -3.07
N ILE A 67 8.17 2.41 -2.53
CA ILE A 67 8.65 1.62 -1.38
C ILE A 67 9.73 0.63 -1.85
N GLY A 68 9.42 -0.15 -2.91
CA GLY A 68 10.38 -1.08 -3.50
C GLY A 68 11.52 -0.33 -4.19
N PHE A 69 12.71 -0.89 -4.12
CA PHE A 69 13.94 -0.33 -4.70
C PHE A 69 14.72 -1.35 -5.57
N ASP A 70 14.07 -2.42 -5.98
CA ASP A 70 14.67 -3.50 -6.81
C ASP A 70 15.20 -3.00 -8.17
N HIS A 71 14.83 -1.80 -8.58
CA HIS A 71 15.30 -1.11 -9.78
C HIS A 71 16.58 -0.32 -9.58
N ILE A 72 17.10 -0.24 -8.34
CA ILE A 72 18.36 0.44 -7.99
C ILE A 72 19.40 -0.61 -7.66
N ASP A 73 20.53 -0.60 -8.36
CA ASP A 73 21.70 -1.42 -8.00
C ASP A 73 22.37 -0.81 -6.77
N THR A 74 21.95 -1.26 -5.60
CA THR A 74 22.43 -0.74 -4.31
C THR A 74 23.91 -1.07 -4.07
N HIS A 75 24.37 -2.22 -4.55
CA HIS A 75 25.79 -2.61 -4.43
C HIS A 75 26.70 -1.68 -5.24
N PHE A 76 26.30 -1.36 -6.47
CA PHE A 76 27.02 -0.38 -7.28
C PHE A 76 27.02 1.00 -6.62
N CYS A 77 25.85 1.46 -6.13
CA CYS A 77 25.73 2.73 -5.44
C CYS A 77 26.67 2.83 -4.24
N ASP A 78 26.65 1.83 -3.37
CA ASP A 78 27.49 1.79 -2.17
C ASP A 78 29.00 1.78 -2.52
N ALA A 79 29.40 1.02 -3.55
CA ALA A 79 30.79 0.96 -4.02
C ALA A 79 31.29 2.29 -4.64
N HIS A 80 30.39 3.13 -5.17
CA HIS A 80 30.73 4.40 -5.84
C HIS A 80 30.36 5.65 -5.03
N GLY A 81 29.94 5.48 -3.76
CA GLY A 81 29.59 6.61 -2.89
C GLY A 81 28.31 7.33 -3.31
N ILE A 82 27.42 6.67 -4.05
CA ILE A 82 26.10 7.18 -4.41
C ILE A 82 25.11 6.82 -3.31
N THR A 83 24.59 7.81 -2.61
CA THR A 83 23.52 7.58 -1.62
C THR A 83 22.20 7.28 -2.34
N TRP A 84 21.41 6.36 -1.82
CA TRP A 84 20.05 6.12 -2.31
C TRP A 84 19.04 6.13 -1.17
N LYS A 85 17.82 6.58 -1.46
CA LYS A 85 16.70 6.65 -0.53
C LYS A 85 15.42 6.24 -1.24
N ASN A 86 14.63 5.41 -0.59
CA ASN A 86 13.27 5.08 -1.01
C ASN A 86 12.24 5.83 -0.15
N ALA A 87 10.95 5.61 -0.40
CA ALA A 87 9.85 6.24 0.33
C ALA A 87 9.10 5.19 1.21
N PRO A 88 9.71 4.70 2.32
CA PRO A 88 9.10 3.65 3.13
C PRO A 88 7.84 4.14 3.82
N GLY A 89 6.75 3.39 3.68
CA GLY A 89 5.47 3.72 4.31
C GLY A 89 4.65 4.83 3.62
N CYS A 90 5.11 5.40 2.50
CA CYS A 90 4.40 6.46 1.80
C CYS A 90 2.95 6.10 1.42
N ASN A 91 2.66 4.83 1.17
CA ASN A 91 1.35 4.32 0.82
C ASN A 91 0.70 3.44 1.92
N ALA A 92 1.24 3.43 3.12
CA ALA A 92 0.75 2.55 4.19
C ALA A 92 -0.72 2.83 4.55
N SER A 93 -1.12 4.09 4.55
CA SER A 93 -2.50 4.52 4.78
C SER A 93 -3.42 4.06 3.65
N SER A 94 -2.96 4.14 2.38
CA SER A 94 -3.70 3.66 1.22
C SER A 94 -3.98 2.16 1.30
N VAL A 95 -2.96 1.34 1.61
CA VAL A 95 -3.14 -0.11 1.77
C VAL A 95 -4.09 -0.42 2.92
N ALA A 96 -3.97 0.28 4.04
CA ALA A 96 -4.88 0.09 5.17
C ALA A 96 -6.32 0.49 4.82
N GLN A 97 -6.52 1.58 4.08
CA GLN A 97 -7.83 1.97 3.54
C GLN A 97 -8.39 0.86 2.64
N TYR A 98 -7.58 0.33 1.72
CA TYR A 98 -7.98 -0.78 0.86
C TYR A 98 -8.43 -2.01 1.65
N VAL A 99 -7.62 -2.46 2.61
CA VAL A 99 -7.91 -3.65 3.44
C VAL A 99 -9.21 -3.45 4.21
N ILE A 100 -9.32 -2.37 4.96
CA ILE A 100 -10.50 -2.11 5.80
C ILE A 100 -11.76 -1.89 4.95
N SER A 101 -11.69 -1.14 3.86
CA SER A 101 -12.83 -0.97 2.95
C SER A 101 -13.28 -2.30 2.34
N SER A 102 -12.33 -3.16 1.95
CA SER A 102 -12.66 -4.49 1.43
C SER A 102 -13.37 -5.35 2.48
N LEU A 103 -12.88 -5.36 3.71
CA LEU A 103 -13.52 -6.09 4.81
C LEU A 103 -14.93 -5.55 5.13
N LEU A 104 -15.11 -4.23 5.11
CA LEU A 104 -16.43 -3.60 5.31
C LEU A 104 -17.41 -3.93 4.18
N VAL A 105 -16.94 -3.98 2.94
CA VAL A 105 -17.75 -4.41 1.78
C VAL A 105 -18.18 -5.86 1.93
N LEU A 106 -17.28 -6.76 2.35
CA LEU A 106 -17.62 -8.16 2.63
C LEU A 106 -18.63 -8.28 3.76
N ALA A 107 -18.42 -7.58 4.87
CA ALA A 107 -19.36 -7.55 5.99
C ALA A 107 -20.74 -7.03 5.55
N LYS A 108 -20.78 -5.99 4.69
CA LYS A 108 -22.03 -5.46 4.13
C LYS A 108 -22.78 -6.50 3.28
N ARG A 109 -22.05 -7.33 2.50
CA ARG A 109 -22.65 -8.45 1.75
C ARG A 109 -23.22 -9.53 2.67
N GLU A 110 -22.67 -9.68 3.89
CA GLU A 110 -23.23 -10.56 4.94
C GLU A 110 -24.39 -9.94 5.72
N GLY A 111 -24.81 -8.72 5.40
CA GLY A 111 -25.99 -8.05 5.97
C GLY A 111 -25.70 -6.82 6.82
N SER A 112 -24.46 -6.55 7.21
CA SER A 112 -24.13 -5.35 8.00
C SER A 112 -22.68 -4.91 7.75
N ALA A 113 -22.46 -3.64 7.42
CA ALA A 113 -21.11 -3.07 7.25
C ALA A 113 -20.39 -2.89 8.62
N CYS A 114 -20.35 -3.92 9.45
CA CYS A 114 -19.81 -3.85 10.81
C CYS A 114 -18.72 -4.91 11.03
N LEU A 115 -17.55 -4.47 11.52
CA LEU A 115 -16.43 -5.36 11.87
C LEU A 115 -16.28 -5.54 13.39
N LYS A 116 -17.06 -4.83 14.19
CA LYS A 116 -16.96 -4.85 15.66
C LYS A 116 -17.09 -6.28 16.20
N GLY A 117 -16.15 -6.67 17.04
CA GLY A 117 -16.11 -7.99 17.68
C GLY A 117 -15.44 -9.09 16.85
N LYS A 118 -15.19 -8.89 15.54
CA LYS A 118 -14.35 -9.81 14.77
C LYS A 118 -12.88 -9.66 15.17
N SER A 119 -12.12 -10.76 15.09
CA SER A 119 -10.66 -10.76 15.30
C SER A 119 -9.93 -10.67 13.96
N ILE A 120 -8.84 -9.88 13.93
CA ILE A 120 -7.97 -9.74 12.76
C ILE A 120 -6.52 -10.11 13.11
N GLY A 121 -5.99 -11.12 12.42
CA GLY A 121 -4.59 -11.51 12.45
C GLY A 121 -3.79 -10.70 11.43
N ILE A 122 -2.82 -9.94 11.90
CA ILE A 122 -1.95 -9.11 11.07
C ILE A 122 -0.57 -9.76 11.03
N ILE A 123 -0.22 -10.34 9.89
CA ILE A 123 1.07 -10.97 9.64
C ILE A 123 2.01 -9.93 9.00
N GLY A 124 3.00 -9.48 9.79
CA GLY A 124 3.86 -8.35 9.46
C GLY A 124 3.28 -7.02 9.94
N VAL A 125 3.86 -6.46 11.02
CA VAL A 125 3.38 -5.22 11.67
C VAL A 125 4.37 -4.07 11.42
N GLY A 126 4.79 -3.91 10.16
CA GLY A 126 5.61 -2.81 9.66
C GLY A 126 4.78 -1.53 9.47
N HIS A 127 5.15 -0.69 8.50
CA HIS A 127 4.41 0.55 8.21
C HIS A 127 2.93 0.30 7.88
N VAL A 128 2.65 -0.67 7.01
CA VAL A 128 1.28 -1.02 6.61
C VAL A 128 0.52 -1.69 7.74
N GLY A 129 1.08 -2.76 8.34
CA GLY A 129 0.40 -3.50 9.41
C GLY A 129 0.01 -2.61 10.59
N LYS A 130 0.83 -1.63 10.96
CA LYS A 130 0.49 -0.63 12.00
C LYS A 130 -0.71 0.25 11.63
N GLN A 131 -0.87 0.62 10.35
CA GLN A 131 -2.04 1.39 9.93
C GLN A 131 -3.30 0.53 9.89
N VAL A 132 -3.18 -0.74 9.46
CA VAL A 132 -4.30 -1.71 9.52
C VAL A 132 -4.71 -1.95 10.97
N GLU A 133 -3.75 -2.20 11.88
CA GLU A 133 -3.98 -2.34 13.33
C GLU A 133 -4.76 -1.15 13.89
N ARG A 134 -4.30 0.07 13.57
CA ARG A 134 -4.92 1.32 14.04
C ARG A 134 -6.38 1.42 13.59
N LEU A 135 -6.65 1.22 12.29
CA LEU A 135 -8.00 1.30 11.75
C LEU A 135 -8.90 0.18 12.26
N ALA A 136 -8.41 -1.06 12.29
CA ALA A 136 -9.15 -2.21 12.81
C ALA A 136 -9.56 -2.02 14.28
N SER A 137 -8.62 -1.52 15.11
CA SER A 137 -8.90 -1.21 16.52
C SER A 137 -9.95 -0.10 16.68
N LEU A 138 -9.90 0.97 15.86
CA LEU A 138 -10.89 2.04 15.87
C LEU A 138 -12.29 1.56 15.49
N LEU A 139 -12.38 0.54 14.65
CA LEU A 139 -13.65 -0.11 14.25
C LEU A 139 -14.04 -1.28 15.16
N GLY A 140 -13.41 -1.41 16.34
CA GLY A 140 -13.78 -2.37 17.37
C GLY A 140 -13.40 -3.82 17.10
N MET A 141 -12.43 -4.08 16.21
CA MET A 141 -11.87 -5.41 16.03
C MET A 141 -10.85 -5.76 17.13
N ARG A 142 -10.75 -7.04 17.47
CA ARG A 142 -9.66 -7.59 18.28
C ARG A 142 -8.45 -7.84 17.37
N VAL A 143 -7.33 -7.18 17.62
CA VAL A 143 -6.12 -7.31 16.79
C VAL A 143 -5.16 -8.36 17.39
N LEU A 144 -4.72 -9.29 16.56
CA LEU A 144 -3.70 -10.30 16.84
C LEU A 144 -2.47 -10.01 15.96
N ARG A 145 -1.38 -9.53 16.58
CA ARG A 145 -0.15 -9.13 15.88
C ARG A 145 0.82 -10.28 15.76
N ASN A 146 1.31 -10.58 14.56
CA ASN A 146 2.41 -11.50 14.33
C ASN A 146 3.51 -10.80 13.53
N ASP A 147 4.69 -10.66 14.11
CA ASP A 147 5.89 -10.11 13.47
C ASP A 147 7.11 -10.63 14.25
N PRO A 148 7.63 -11.84 13.93
CA PRO A 148 8.71 -12.45 14.69
C PRO A 148 9.95 -11.58 14.82
N PRO A 149 10.48 -10.91 13.76
CA PRO A 149 11.63 -10.01 13.88
C PRO A 149 11.41 -8.85 14.86
N ARG A 150 10.18 -8.34 14.94
CA ARG A 150 9.84 -7.29 15.91
C ARG A 150 9.64 -7.84 17.31
N ALA A 151 9.01 -9.00 17.43
CA ALA A 151 8.80 -9.67 18.71
C ALA A 151 10.13 -9.92 19.44
N GLU A 152 11.14 -10.37 18.72
CA GLU A 152 12.49 -10.57 19.27
C GLU A 152 13.14 -9.26 19.71
N LYS A 153 13.02 -8.22 18.88
CA LYS A 153 13.63 -6.92 19.15
C LYS A 153 12.93 -6.13 20.26
N GLU A 154 11.59 -6.23 20.33
CA GLU A 154 10.73 -5.39 21.19
C GLU A 154 10.26 -6.12 22.47
N GLY A 155 10.60 -7.41 22.63
CA GLY A 155 10.34 -8.16 23.87
C GLY A 155 9.07 -9.01 23.89
N GLY A 156 8.46 -9.29 22.76
CA GLY A 156 7.49 -10.39 22.53
C GLY A 156 6.09 -10.28 23.14
N ARG A 157 5.89 -9.54 24.24
CA ARG A 157 4.65 -9.54 25.03
C ARG A 157 3.37 -9.11 24.30
N GLU A 158 3.52 -8.40 23.21
CA GLU A 158 2.40 -7.85 22.45
C GLU A 158 2.19 -8.57 21.09
N PHE A 159 2.97 -9.62 20.85
CA PHE A 159 2.91 -10.41 19.63
C PHE A 159 2.47 -11.83 19.94
N PHE A 160 1.69 -12.39 19.02
CA PHE A 160 1.22 -13.76 19.04
C PHE A 160 2.10 -14.61 18.12
N SER A 161 2.24 -15.90 18.41
CA SER A 161 2.81 -16.84 17.46
C SER A 161 1.94 -16.92 16.20
N LEU A 162 2.49 -17.39 15.08
CA LEU A 162 1.72 -17.57 13.86
C LEU A 162 0.55 -18.54 14.09
N ASP A 163 0.79 -19.63 14.81
CA ASP A 163 -0.22 -20.64 15.09
C ASP A 163 -1.40 -20.06 15.89
N GLU A 164 -1.15 -19.33 16.96
CA GLU A 164 -2.21 -18.65 17.73
C GLU A 164 -3.03 -17.69 16.87
N VAL A 165 -2.37 -16.92 15.96
CA VAL A 165 -3.08 -16.03 15.05
C VAL A 165 -3.98 -16.82 14.11
N LEU A 166 -3.49 -17.91 13.52
CA LEU A 166 -4.25 -18.70 12.55
C LEU A 166 -5.45 -19.41 13.19
N GLU A 167 -5.30 -19.92 14.42
CA GLU A 167 -6.36 -20.59 15.15
C GLU A 167 -7.47 -19.66 15.66
N GLU A 168 -7.13 -18.38 15.97
CA GLU A 168 -8.08 -17.46 16.62
C GLU A 168 -8.69 -16.41 15.69
N ALA A 169 -8.01 -16.05 14.60
CA ALA A 169 -8.44 -14.93 13.77
C ALA A 169 -9.65 -15.24 12.89
N ASP A 170 -10.63 -14.33 12.87
CA ASP A 170 -11.74 -14.35 11.89
C ASP A 170 -11.28 -13.81 10.52
N VAL A 171 -10.25 -12.98 10.50
CA VAL A 171 -9.62 -12.41 9.31
C VAL A 171 -8.11 -12.53 9.44
N VAL A 172 -7.42 -13.01 8.41
CA VAL A 172 -5.95 -12.99 8.34
C VAL A 172 -5.52 -12.11 7.16
N THR A 173 -4.62 -11.16 7.42
CA THR A 173 -4.10 -10.23 6.42
C THR A 173 -2.57 -10.19 6.42
N LEU A 174 -1.98 -10.23 5.20
CA LEU A 174 -0.54 -10.32 5.01
C LEU A 174 0.06 -8.94 4.67
N HIS A 175 1.11 -8.54 5.41
CA HIS A 175 1.82 -7.27 5.23
C HIS A 175 3.34 -7.44 5.38
N VAL A 176 3.86 -8.56 4.92
CA VAL A 176 5.29 -8.89 4.95
C VAL A 176 5.99 -8.52 3.62
N PRO A 177 7.30 -8.25 3.61
CA PRO A 177 8.07 -8.21 2.38
C PRO A 177 8.14 -9.61 1.76
N TYR A 178 8.45 -9.70 0.48
CA TYR A 178 8.79 -10.97 -0.16
C TYR A 178 10.27 -11.27 0.02
N THR A 179 10.58 -12.41 0.65
CA THR A 179 11.96 -12.88 0.87
C THR A 179 12.06 -14.38 0.59
N LEU A 180 13.12 -14.80 -0.09
CA LEU A 180 13.41 -16.21 -0.39
C LEU A 180 14.23 -16.86 0.71
N GLU A 181 15.09 -16.08 1.37
CA GLU A 181 16.10 -16.52 2.31
C GLU A 181 16.04 -15.70 3.59
N GLY A 182 16.80 -16.12 4.60
CA GLY A 182 16.88 -15.48 5.92
C GLY A 182 16.20 -16.33 6.99
N GLU A 183 16.16 -15.81 8.20
CA GLU A 183 15.58 -16.50 9.36
C GLU A 183 14.05 -16.63 9.24
N TYR A 184 13.40 -15.66 8.60
CA TYR A 184 11.95 -15.61 8.41
C TYR A 184 11.60 -15.45 6.92
N PRO A 185 11.82 -16.49 6.07
CA PRO A 185 11.45 -16.41 4.67
C PRO A 185 9.95 -16.30 4.49
N THR A 186 9.51 -15.52 3.53
CA THR A 186 8.09 -15.24 3.30
C THR A 186 7.55 -15.78 1.97
N CYS A 187 8.42 -16.33 1.14
CA CYS A 187 8.00 -17.05 -0.06
C CYS A 187 7.10 -18.21 0.33
N HIS A 188 5.87 -18.24 -0.20
CA HIS A 188 4.84 -19.23 0.15
C HIS A 188 4.65 -19.42 1.66
N LEU A 189 4.83 -18.35 2.44
CA LEU A 189 4.53 -18.37 3.88
C LEU A 189 3.11 -18.88 4.13
N ALA A 190 2.13 -18.37 3.37
CA ALA A 190 0.77 -18.88 3.36
C ALA A 190 0.65 -20.08 2.39
N GLY A 191 1.31 -21.19 2.74
CA GLY A 191 1.23 -22.46 2.06
C GLY A 191 0.24 -23.42 2.75
N LYS A 192 0.29 -24.71 2.39
CA LYS A 192 -0.65 -25.72 2.86
C LYS A 192 -0.76 -25.77 4.39
N SER A 193 0.38 -25.86 5.11
CA SER A 193 0.38 -25.93 6.58
C SER A 193 -0.18 -24.69 7.27
N PHE A 194 -0.07 -23.53 6.63
CA PHE A 194 -0.67 -22.28 7.10
C PHE A 194 -2.20 -22.36 7.04
N PHE A 195 -2.75 -22.77 5.90
CA PHE A 195 -4.20 -22.87 5.74
C PHE A 195 -4.81 -24.01 6.57
N GLU A 196 -4.12 -25.14 6.76
CA GLU A 196 -4.57 -26.24 7.63
C GLU A 196 -4.75 -25.83 9.09
N LYS A 197 -4.03 -24.78 9.56
CA LYS A 197 -4.14 -24.24 10.91
C LYS A 197 -5.17 -23.14 11.06
N MET A 198 -5.65 -22.58 9.93
CA MET A 198 -6.60 -21.48 9.99
C MET A 198 -7.96 -21.93 10.54
N LYS A 199 -8.57 -21.04 11.30
CA LYS A 199 -9.94 -21.19 11.78
C LYS A 199 -10.90 -21.37 10.59
N PRO A 200 -11.75 -22.43 10.55
CA PRO A 200 -12.71 -22.62 9.48
C PRO A 200 -13.64 -21.41 9.31
N GLY A 201 -13.87 -21.01 8.05
CA GLY A 201 -14.68 -19.84 7.72
C GLY A 201 -13.93 -18.50 7.84
N CYS A 202 -12.60 -18.52 8.02
CA CYS A 202 -11.77 -17.34 8.08
C CYS A 202 -11.76 -16.58 6.75
N TRP A 203 -11.60 -15.26 6.80
CA TRP A 203 -11.35 -14.40 5.65
C TRP A 203 -9.85 -14.22 5.44
N PHE A 204 -9.40 -14.23 4.19
CA PHE A 204 -7.99 -14.09 3.85
C PHE A 204 -7.75 -12.88 2.96
N VAL A 205 -6.73 -12.07 3.29
CA VAL A 205 -6.37 -10.86 2.53
C VAL A 205 -4.90 -10.90 2.16
N ASN A 206 -4.59 -10.79 0.86
CA ASN A 206 -3.23 -10.54 0.39
C ASN A 206 -3.14 -9.27 -0.46
N SER A 207 -2.56 -8.23 0.12
CA SER A 207 -2.23 -6.96 -0.52
C SER A 207 -0.74 -6.61 -0.41
N CYS A 208 0.13 -7.60 -0.16
CA CYS A 208 1.57 -7.39 -0.02
C CYS A 208 2.36 -7.82 -1.26
N ARG A 209 2.53 -9.12 -1.50
CA ARG A 209 3.16 -9.71 -2.70
C ARG A 209 2.47 -11.03 -3.03
N GLY A 210 2.30 -11.33 -4.32
CA GLY A 210 1.62 -12.55 -4.76
C GLY A 210 2.26 -13.81 -4.23
N ALA A 211 3.54 -13.99 -4.44
CA ALA A 211 4.28 -15.19 -4.03
C ALA A 211 4.49 -15.35 -2.50
N VAL A 212 3.82 -14.53 -1.67
CA VAL A 212 3.72 -14.78 -0.21
C VAL A 212 2.66 -15.85 0.08
N HIS A 213 1.64 -16.00 -0.76
CA HIS A 213 0.75 -17.16 -0.72
C HIS A 213 1.06 -18.17 -1.84
N ASP A 214 0.77 -19.43 -1.59
CA ASP A 214 0.72 -20.47 -2.61
C ASP A 214 -0.70 -20.53 -3.16
N THR A 215 -0.87 -20.22 -4.44
CA THR A 215 -2.17 -20.14 -5.12
C THR A 215 -2.92 -21.47 -5.06
N ALA A 216 -2.24 -22.62 -5.25
CA ALA A 216 -2.88 -23.93 -5.22
C ALA A 216 -3.37 -24.28 -3.79
N ALA A 217 -2.55 -24.03 -2.79
CA ALA A 217 -2.93 -24.27 -1.38
C ALA A 217 -4.09 -23.37 -0.94
N LEU A 218 -4.13 -22.10 -1.38
CA LEU A 218 -5.22 -21.18 -1.09
C LEU A 218 -6.55 -21.65 -1.72
N LEU A 219 -6.50 -22.07 -2.99
CA LEU A 219 -7.68 -22.62 -3.68
C LEU A 219 -8.20 -23.90 -3.02
N ASP A 220 -7.31 -24.77 -2.56
CA ASP A 220 -7.69 -25.99 -1.83
C ASP A 220 -8.33 -25.65 -0.47
N ALA A 221 -7.79 -24.68 0.26
CA ALA A 221 -8.37 -24.19 1.51
C ALA A 221 -9.77 -23.55 1.30
N TYR A 222 -9.95 -22.83 0.21
CA TYR A 222 -11.26 -22.26 -0.17
C TYR A 222 -12.28 -23.38 -0.48
N ARG A 223 -11.91 -24.37 -1.29
CA ARG A 223 -12.76 -25.53 -1.62
C ARG A 223 -13.14 -26.34 -0.39
N ALA A 224 -12.23 -26.42 0.59
CA ALA A 224 -12.46 -27.09 1.87
C ALA A 224 -13.29 -26.26 2.88
N GLY A 225 -13.62 -24.99 2.57
CA GLY A 225 -14.36 -24.09 3.46
C GLY A 225 -13.55 -23.58 4.66
N VAL A 226 -12.24 -23.76 4.67
CA VAL A 226 -11.34 -23.14 5.65
C VAL A 226 -11.26 -21.64 5.41
N VAL A 227 -11.02 -21.24 4.17
CA VAL A 227 -11.12 -19.85 3.74
C VAL A 227 -12.51 -19.63 3.16
N LYS A 228 -13.28 -18.69 3.74
CA LYS A 228 -14.64 -18.35 3.30
C LYS A 228 -14.64 -17.22 2.26
N GLU A 229 -13.91 -16.17 2.54
CA GLU A 229 -13.83 -14.98 1.70
C GLU A 229 -12.37 -14.65 1.41
N MET A 230 -12.06 -14.23 0.19
CA MET A 230 -10.71 -13.85 -0.23
C MET A 230 -10.68 -12.46 -0.84
N VAL A 231 -9.74 -11.63 -0.38
CA VAL A 231 -9.40 -10.34 -0.98
C VAL A 231 -7.98 -10.43 -1.54
N ILE A 232 -7.86 -10.43 -2.85
CA ILE A 232 -6.57 -10.59 -3.53
C ILE A 232 -6.27 -9.36 -4.38
N ASP A 233 -5.23 -8.64 -4.00
CA ASP A 233 -4.70 -7.50 -4.75
C ASP A 233 -3.37 -7.85 -5.44
N CYS A 234 -2.55 -8.69 -4.79
CA CYS A 234 -1.26 -9.14 -5.30
C CYS A 234 -1.32 -10.63 -5.68
N TRP A 235 -0.85 -10.95 -6.88
CA TRP A 235 -1.02 -12.25 -7.50
C TRP A 235 0.32 -12.90 -7.82
N GLU A 236 0.39 -14.22 -7.81
CA GLU A 236 1.51 -14.90 -8.46
C GLU A 236 1.47 -14.65 -9.96
N ASN A 237 2.64 -14.55 -10.58
CA ASN A 237 2.82 -14.42 -12.04
C ASN A 237 2.17 -13.17 -12.68
N GLU A 238 1.99 -12.08 -11.93
CA GLU A 238 1.53 -10.81 -12.53
C GLU A 238 2.32 -10.45 -13.81
N PRO A 239 1.68 -9.98 -14.86
CA PRO A 239 0.24 -9.67 -15.01
C PRO A 239 -0.61 -10.87 -15.44
N ASN A 240 -0.05 -12.09 -15.61
CA ASN A 240 -0.74 -13.31 -16.06
C ASN A 240 -1.31 -14.05 -14.84
N ILE A 241 -2.37 -13.49 -14.26
CA ILE A 241 -2.99 -13.96 -13.02
C ILE A 241 -3.74 -15.29 -13.23
N ASP A 242 -3.82 -16.08 -12.16
CA ASP A 242 -4.58 -17.32 -12.13
C ASP A 242 -6.08 -17.03 -12.21
N ILE A 243 -6.76 -17.64 -13.18
CA ILE A 243 -8.20 -17.39 -13.45
C ILE A 243 -9.09 -18.10 -12.43
N ASP A 244 -8.70 -19.27 -11.92
CA ASP A 244 -9.47 -19.98 -10.91
C ASP A 244 -9.43 -19.19 -9.59
N LEU A 245 -8.27 -18.64 -9.24
CA LEU A 245 -8.14 -17.74 -8.08
C LEU A 245 -8.95 -16.46 -8.27
N LEU A 246 -8.92 -15.86 -9.46
CA LEU A 246 -9.75 -14.69 -9.77
C LEU A 246 -11.24 -14.98 -9.55
N GLN A 247 -11.72 -16.13 -10.03
CA GLN A 247 -13.13 -16.50 -9.90
C GLN A 247 -13.51 -16.83 -8.45
N ALA A 248 -12.63 -17.48 -7.70
CA ALA A 248 -12.84 -17.85 -6.30
C ALA A 248 -12.76 -16.63 -5.36
N SER A 249 -12.01 -15.59 -5.73
CA SER A 249 -11.84 -14.40 -4.88
C SER A 249 -13.14 -13.60 -4.72
N SER A 250 -13.43 -13.12 -3.51
CA SER A 250 -14.59 -12.28 -3.23
C SER A 250 -14.41 -10.84 -3.72
N ILE A 251 -13.17 -10.37 -3.65
CA ILE A 251 -12.69 -9.09 -4.20
C ILE A 251 -11.32 -9.34 -4.83
N ALA A 252 -11.17 -8.94 -6.09
CA ALA A 252 -9.97 -9.13 -6.90
C ALA A 252 -9.58 -7.82 -7.57
N THR A 253 -8.35 -7.35 -7.34
CA THR A 253 -7.89 -6.06 -7.87
C THR A 253 -6.50 -6.15 -8.49
N PRO A 254 -6.14 -5.28 -9.46
CA PRO A 254 -4.91 -5.40 -10.22
C PRO A 254 -3.72 -4.72 -9.54
N HIS A 255 -3.39 -5.12 -8.31
CA HIS A 255 -2.25 -4.62 -7.51
C HIS A 255 -2.28 -3.09 -7.32
N ILE A 256 -3.41 -2.59 -6.78
CA ILE A 256 -3.68 -1.15 -6.63
C ILE A 256 -3.87 -0.72 -5.16
N ALA A 257 -3.82 -1.63 -4.20
CA ALA A 257 -4.07 -1.33 -2.79
C ALA A 257 -3.23 -0.14 -2.26
N GLY A 258 -1.99 -0.02 -2.74
CA GLY A 258 -1.09 1.09 -2.40
C GLY A 258 -1.28 2.36 -3.25
N PHE A 259 -2.33 2.47 -4.06
CA PHE A 259 -2.50 3.55 -5.03
C PHE A 259 -3.54 4.57 -4.56
N SER A 260 -3.14 5.51 -3.72
CA SER A 260 -3.89 6.73 -3.44
C SER A 260 -3.16 7.97 -3.98
N ALA A 261 -3.88 9.04 -4.27
CA ALA A 261 -3.28 10.31 -4.65
C ALA A 261 -2.46 10.89 -3.48
N ASP A 262 -2.92 10.70 -2.26
CA ASP A 262 -2.27 11.14 -1.02
C ASP A 262 -0.95 10.37 -0.78
N GLY A 263 -0.94 9.06 -0.96
CA GLY A 263 0.27 8.23 -0.88
C GLY A 263 1.32 8.60 -1.92
N LYS A 264 0.88 8.92 -3.15
CA LYS A 264 1.79 9.41 -4.20
C LYS A 264 2.38 10.78 -3.88
N ALA A 265 1.58 11.70 -3.35
CA ALA A 265 2.08 13.00 -2.89
C ALA A 265 3.10 12.82 -1.74
N THR A 266 2.81 11.91 -0.80
CA THR A 266 3.73 11.57 0.30
C THR A 266 5.06 11.03 -0.23
N ALA A 267 5.05 10.12 -1.22
CA ALA A 267 6.28 9.62 -1.83
C ALA A 267 7.11 10.74 -2.48
N THR A 268 6.46 11.65 -3.22
CA THR A 268 7.12 12.81 -3.82
C THR A 268 7.73 13.73 -2.76
N ARG A 269 6.99 14.04 -1.66
CA ARG A 269 7.53 14.82 -0.55
C ARG A 269 8.76 14.17 0.06
N MET A 270 8.71 12.87 0.35
CA MET A 270 9.84 12.14 0.93
C MET A 270 11.08 12.19 0.03
N CYS A 271 10.93 12.13 -1.30
CA CYS A 271 12.04 12.32 -2.22
C CYS A 271 12.65 13.72 -2.10
N LEU A 272 11.82 14.76 -2.09
CA LEU A 272 12.28 16.16 -1.96
C LEU A 272 12.91 16.43 -0.59
N GLU A 273 12.35 15.90 0.49
CA GLU A 273 12.90 15.98 1.85
C GLU A 273 14.27 15.30 1.95
N ALA A 274 14.45 14.14 1.29
CA ALA A 274 15.73 13.47 1.22
C ALA A 274 16.77 14.32 0.46
N ILE A 275 16.39 14.93 -0.65
CA ILE A 275 17.26 15.84 -1.41
C ILE A 275 17.58 17.09 -0.58
N ALA A 276 16.59 17.70 0.06
CA ALA A 276 16.73 18.87 0.91
C ALA A 276 17.75 18.60 2.03
N SER A 277 17.60 17.46 2.72
CA SER A 277 18.51 17.06 3.79
C SER A 277 19.91 16.75 3.29
N PHE A 278 20.07 16.04 2.17
CA PHE A 278 21.37 15.63 1.66
C PHE A 278 22.22 16.80 1.14
N PHE A 279 21.59 17.73 0.42
CA PHE A 279 22.29 18.89 -0.17
C PHE A 279 22.21 20.15 0.68
N SER A 280 21.56 20.10 1.86
CA SER A 280 21.32 21.27 2.73
C SER A 280 20.64 22.42 1.99
N VAL A 281 19.62 22.10 1.18
CA VAL A 281 18.80 23.08 0.43
C VAL A 281 17.40 23.13 1.02
N HIS A 282 16.70 24.24 0.77
CA HIS A 282 15.31 24.40 1.18
C HIS A 282 14.38 24.49 -0.04
N PHE A 283 13.26 23.78 0.02
CA PHE A 283 12.19 23.86 -0.97
C PHE A 283 11.00 24.59 -0.37
N ASP A 284 10.85 25.89 -0.66
CA ASP A 284 9.79 26.74 -0.08
C ASP A 284 8.37 26.23 -0.38
N ARG A 285 8.20 25.52 -1.51
CA ARG A 285 6.92 25.03 -1.99
C ARG A 285 6.63 23.56 -1.66
N LEU A 286 7.38 22.96 -0.73
CA LEU A 286 7.21 21.54 -0.37
C LEU A 286 5.79 21.21 0.10
N THR A 287 5.10 22.14 0.75
CA THR A 287 3.71 21.99 1.19
C THR A 287 2.70 21.93 0.04
N GLU A 288 3.08 22.40 -1.16
CA GLU A 288 2.24 22.32 -2.36
C GLU A 288 2.24 20.94 -3.02
N VAL A 289 3.12 20.01 -2.57
CA VAL A 289 3.09 18.60 -2.97
C VAL A 289 1.86 17.95 -2.33
N ALA A 290 0.71 18.18 -2.92
CA ALA A 290 -0.57 17.68 -2.46
C ALA A 290 -1.49 17.39 -3.66
N PRO A 291 -2.37 16.39 -3.55
CA PRO A 291 -3.39 16.18 -4.55
C PRO A 291 -4.38 17.36 -4.58
N PRO A 292 -5.04 17.61 -5.72
CA PRO A 292 -6.07 18.63 -5.79
C PRO A 292 -7.23 18.32 -4.84
N MET A 293 -7.95 19.35 -4.41
CA MET A 293 -9.13 19.17 -3.59
C MET A 293 -10.21 18.38 -4.37
N LEU A 294 -10.97 17.56 -3.64
CA LEU A 294 -12.10 16.86 -4.22
C LEU A 294 -13.27 17.84 -4.45
N ASN A 295 -13.93 17.73 -5.60
CA ASN A 295 -15.18 18.47 -5.86
C ASN A 295 -16.33 17.99 -4.97
N ASP A 296 -16.39 16.67 -4.70
CA ASP A 296 -17.37 16.01 -3.84
C ASP A 296 -16.67 15.41 -2.63
N SER A 297 -16.32 16.26 -1.66
CA SER A 297 -15.62 15.85 -0.43
C SER A 297 -16.54 15.78 0.79
N LEU A 298 -17.79 16.23 0.69
CA LEU A 298 -18.74 16.23 1.80
C LEU A 298 -19.42 14.87 1.93
N ILE A 299 -19.45 14.34 3.13
CA ILE A 299 -20.19 13.12 3.49
C ILE A 299 -21.15 13.51 4.60
N ASP A 300 -22.44 13.35 4.33
CA ASP A 300 -23.49 13.54 5.31
C ASP A 300 -23.81 12.20 5.97
N LEU A 301 -23.65 12.13 7.28
CA LEU A 301 -23.93 10.87 7.99
C LEU A 301 -25.42 10.56 8.08
N ASP A 302 -26.30 11.55 7.92
CA ASP A 302 -27.75 11.31 7.91
C ASP A 302 -28.23 10.56 6.66
N ASP A 303 -27.38 10.43 5.63
CA ASP A 303 -27.63 9.54 4.49
C ASP A 303 -27.58 8.04 4.85
N TYR A 304 -27.09 7.68 6.03
CA TYR A 304 -26.90 6.30 6.47
C TYR A 304 -27.75 5.98 7.69
N ALA A 305 -28.53 4.90 7.60
CA ALA A 305 -29.41 4.46 8.67
C ALA A 305 -28.66 3.77 9.83
N ASP A 306 -27.56 3.05 9.51
CA ASP A 306 -26.75 2.29 10.45
C ASP A 306 -25.27 2.29 10.06
N ASN A 307 -24.38 1.89 10.97
CA ASN A 307 -22.93 1.77 10.73
C ASN A 307 -22.37 2.99 10.00
N ARG A 308 -22.75 4.19 10.45
CA ARG A 308 -22.56 5.46 9.74
C ARG A 308 -21.07 5.77 9.52
N VAL A 309 -20.21 5.45 10.49
CA VAL A 309 -18.75 5.61 10.39
C VAL A 309 -18.17 4.68 9.31
N GLU A 310 -18.58 3.42 9.31
CA GLU A 310 -18.14 2.40 8.36
C GLU A 310 -18.64 2.71 6.94
N GLN A 311 -19.89 3.16 6.81
CA GLN A 311 -20.44 3.59 5.52
C GLN A 311 -19.70 4.82 4.96
N ALA A 312 -19.38 5.80 5.82
CA ALA A 312 -18.56 6.94 5.42
C ALA A 312 -17.14 6.50 4.98
N PHE A 313 -16.57 5.49 5.64
CA PHE A 313 -15.27 4.93 5.24
C PHE A 313 -15.35 4.25 3.85
N ILE A 314 -16.37 3.41 3.60
CA ILE A 314 -16.61 2.79 2.27
C ILE A 314 -16.80 3.86 1.18
N ARG A 315 -17.41 5.01 1.51
CA ARG A 315 -17.60 6.12 0.56
C ARG A 315 -16.26 6.68 0.05
N THR A 316 -15.21 6.64 0.85
CA THR A 316 -13.87 7.11 0.42
C THR A 316 -13.21 6.17 -0.58
N PHE A 317 -13.49 4.88 -0.48
CA PHE A 317 -12.96 3.86 -1.38
C PHE A 317 -13.86 2.60 -1.38
N ASN A 318 -14.29 2.17 -2.56
CA ASN A 318 -15.00 0.90 -2.73
C ASN A 318 -14.32 0.07 -3.84
N PRO A 319 -13.74 -1.10 -3.53
CA PRO A 319 -13.00 -1.93 -4.49
C PRO A 319 -13.88 -2.59 -5.57
N GLU A 320 -15.19 -2.64 -5.39
CA GLU A 320 -16.10 -3.38 -6.29
C GLU A 320 -16.08 -2.89 -7.75
N SER A 321 -15.81 -1.61 -7.97
CA SER A 321 -15.80 -1.07 -9.33
C SER A 321 -14.61 -1.58 -10.14
N ILE A 322 -13.43 -1.65 -9.53
CA ILE A 322 -12.22 -2.15 -10.17
C ILE A 322 -12.21 -3.68 -10.22
N ASP A 323 -12.77 -4.36 -9.21
CA ASP A 323 -13.00 -5.80 -9.21
C ASP A 323 -13.84 -6.22 -10.44
N ARG A 324 -14.98 -5.56 -10.68
CA ARG A 324 -15.81 -5.82 -11.86
C ARG A 324 -15.08 -5.61 -13.18
N LYS A 325 -14.23 -4.57 -13.30
CA LYS A 325 -13.44 -4.31 -14.51
C LYS A 325 -12.40 -5.41 -14.75
N LEU A 326 -11.71 -5.86 -13.70
CA LEU A 326 -10.72 -6.94 -13.80
C LEU A 326 -11.38 -8.26 -14.20
N ARG A 327 -12.51 -8.63 -13.60
CA ARG A 327 -13.26 -9.85 -13.95
C ARG A 327 -13.81 -9.82 -15.39
N ALA A 328 -14.25 -8.67 -15.85
CA ALA A 328 -14.76 -8.52 -17.22
C ALA A 328 -13.67 -8.74 -18.27
N ASN A 329 -12.41 -8.39 -17.99
CA ASN A 329 -11.27 -8.60 -18.86
C ASN A 329 -9.97 -8.81 -18.08
N PRO A 330 -9.66 -10.04 -17.64
CA PRO A 330 -8.45 -10.33 -16.87
C PRO A 330 -7.14 -9.96 -17.59
N SER A 331 -7.10 -10.04 -18.92
CA SER A 331 -5.92 -9.65 -19.71
C SER A 331 -5.63 -8.14 -19.67
N SER A 332 -6.57 -7.33 -19.19
CA SER A 332 -6.36 -5.90 -18.98
C SER A 332 -5.70 -5.54 -17.64
N PHE A 333 -5.18 -6.51 -16.88
CA PHE A 333 -4.58 -6.30 -15.56
C PHE A 333 -3.59 -5.13 -15.55
N GLU A 334 -2.58 -5.17 -16.42
CA GLU A 334 -1.55 -4.12 -16.49
C GLU A 334 -2.14 -2.77 -16.94
N TYR A 335 -3.07 -2.78 -17.91
CA TYR A 335 -3.77 -1.57 -18.34
C TYR A 335 -4.56 -0.94 -17.19
N LEU A 336 -5.38 -1.72 -16.47
CA LEU A 336 -6.18 -1.25 -15.35
C LEU A 336 -5.30 -0.70 -14.22
N ARG A 337 -4.19 -1.36 -13.92
CA ARG A 337 -3.22 -0.90 -12.92
C ARG A 337 -2.58 0.44 -13.30
N ASN A 338 -2.15 0.58 -14.56
CA ASN A 338 -1.45 1.77 -15.04
C ASN A 338 -2.36 2.99 -15.26
N HIS A 339 -3.66 2.75 -15.49
CA HIS A 339 -4.66 3.80 -15.73
C HIS A 339 -5.69 3.89 -14.58
N TYR A 340 -5.29 3.45 -13.39
CA TYR A 340 -6.15 3.50 -12.22
C TYR A 340 -6.30 4.93 -11.70
N ASP A 341 -7.54 5.38 -11.53
CA ASP A 341 -7.85 6.65 -10.90
C ASP A 341 -7.58 6.52 -9.38
N HIS A 342 -6.58 7.25 -8.90
CA HIS A 342 -6.13 7.14 -7.53
C HIS A 342 -7.16 7.75 -6.58
N PRO A 343 -7.76 6.96 -5.67
CA PRO A 343 -8.67 7.48 -4.67
C PRO A 343 -7.95 8.44 -3.72
N ARG A 344 -8.74 9.24 -3.01
CA ARG A 344 -8.26 10.05 -1.90
C ARG A 344 -8.43 9.29 -0.59
N GLU A 345 -7.56 9.56 0.36
CA GLU A 345 -7.65 9.01 1.71
C GLU A 345 -8.67 9.79 2.56
N PRO A 346 -9.11 9.25 3.73
CA PRO A 346 -10.13 9.89 4.58
C PRO A 346 -9.88 11.36 4.91
N ASN A 347 -8.61 11.79 4.99
CA ASN A 347 -8.23 13.18 5.28
C ASN A 347 -8.69 14.19 4.21
N ALA A 348 -9.06 13.74 3.02
CA ALA A 348 -9.60 14.58 1.96
C ALA A 348 -11.12 14.84 2.08
N TYR A 349 -11.80 14.17 3.01
CA TYR A 349 -13.25 14.23 3.14
C TYR A 349 -13.68 14.96 4.41
N ARG A 350 -14.81 15.67 4.31
CA ARG A 350 -15.45 16.44 5.38
C ARG A 350 -16.76 15.75 5.79
N ILE A 351 -16.96 15.60 7.08
CA ILE A 351 -18.14 14.93 7.65
C ILE A 351 -19.05 15.95 8.33
N VAL A 352 -20.35 15.84 8.08
CA VAL A 352 -21.42 16.58 8.78
C VAL A 352 -22.36 15.60 9.50
N HIS A 353 -23.14 16.12 10.45
CA HIS A 353 -24.17 15.43 11.24
C HIS A 353 -23.65 14.20 12.01
N ALA A 354 -22.37 14.22 12.41
CA ALA A 354 -21.79 13.20 13.28
C ALA A 354 -22.11 13.50 14.76
N THR A 355 -22.49 12.47 15.51
CA THR A 355 -22.59 12.54 16.98
C THR A 355 -21.20 12.75 17.61
N LEU A 356 -21.13 13.16 18.87
CA LEU A 356 -19.83 13.39 19.56
C LEU A 356 -18.95 12.13 19.59
N GLU A 357 -19.55 10.95 19.77
CA GLU A 357 -18.83 9.67 19.77
C GLU A 357 -18.28 9.35 18.37
N GLU A 358 -19.10 9.50 17.32
CA GLU A 358 -18.67 9.30 15.93
C GLU A 358 -17.56 10.28 15.52
N GLN A 359 -17.66 11.56 15.93
CA GLN A 359 -16.63 12.57 15.66
C GLN A 359 -15.26 12.16 16.22
N GLU A 360 -15.21 11.57 17.41
CA GLU A 360 -13.96 11.12 18.01
C GLU A 360 -13.30 10.01 17.16
N ILE A 361 -14.08 9.02 16.73
CA ILE A 361 -13.61 7.92 15.89
C ILE A 361 -13.19 8.45 14.51
N LEU A 362 -14.02 9.27 13.87
CA LEU A 362 -13.80 9.81 12.53
C LEU A 362 -12.54 10.69 12.48
N ARG A 363 -12.30 11.55 13.49
CA ARG A 363 -11.05 12.32 13.59
C ARG A 363 -9.83 11.41 13.72
N LYS A 364 -9.92 10.34 14.51
CA LYS A 364 -8.83 9.36 14.67
C LYS A 364 -8.60 8.55 13.37
N ILE A 365 -9.62 8.30 12.59
CA ILE A 365 -9.48 7.70 11.24
C ILE A 365 -8.78 8.67 10.30
N GLY A 366 -9.03 9.97 10.41
CA GLY A 366 -8.41 11.03 9.62
C GLY A 366 -9.40 11.97 8.91
N PHE A 367 -10.71 11.79 9.07
CA PHE A 367 -11.72 12.69 8.49
C PHE A 367 -11.70 14.09 9.10
N GLN A 368 -12.09 15.07 8.30
CA GLN A 368 -12.33 16.43 8.77
C GLN A 368 -13.80 16.55 9.23
N ILE A 369 -14.03 17.08 10.42
CA ILE A 369 -15.37 17.28 10.96
C ILE A 369 -15.74 18.75 10.82
N VAL A 370 -16.89 19.08 10.25
CA VAL A 370 -17.40 20.44 9.99
C VAL A 370 -18.77 20.63 10.63
#